data_039447d92e371690c05c59fa062e680d
#
_entry.id   039447d92e371690c05c59fa062e680d
#
_cell.length_a   1.000
_cell.length_b   1.000
_cell.length_c   1.000
_cell.angle_alpha   90.00
_cell.angle_beta   90.00
_cell.angle_gamma   90.00
#
_symmetry.space_group_name_H-M   'P 1'
#
loop_
_entity.id
_entity.type
_entity.pdbx_description
1 polymer ?
#
loop_
_entity_poly.entity_id
_entity_poly.type
_entity_poly.pdbx_seq_one_letter_code
_entity_poly.pdbx_strand_id
1 'polypeptide(L)'
;MIGYPSNVLVVADYPKGRFEEDIRPKIDFVLSCGDVDPPILEEIHLRFQKPIFAVKGNHDSTKPFPDYVTDVHLRFVQYRNWFIGGLGGVPSHKGSGVYEWDDLSAAEKLSKFPYVDIFICHAPLLRITDGEDFAHQGSEAIRRYIDAQQPKYVYHGHVHEKMGAMVGSTAVVSVYGADVFNLT
;
A
#
# COMPACT_ATOMS: atom_id res chain seq x y z
N MET A 1 9.11 11.80 -21.65
CA MET A 1 9.96 10.61 -21.48
C MET A 1 9.05 9.41 -21.53
N ILE A 2 9.28 8.46 -22.43
CA ILE A 2 8.52 7.19 -22.47
C ILE A 2 9.02 6.39 -21.27
N GLY A 3 8.18 6.24 -20.25
CA GLY A 3 8.51 5.40 -19.09
C GLY A 3 8.64 3.95 -19.53
N TYR A 4 9.69 3.27 -19.07
CA TYR A 4 9.77 1.82 -19.28
C TYR A 4 8.73 1.15 -18.38
N PRO A 5 7.94 0.18 -18.93
CA PRO A 5 7.00 -0.58 -18.12
C PRO A 5 7.74 -1.30 -16.99
N SER A 6 7.09 -1.38 -15.83
CA SER A 6 7.65 -2.04 -14.65
C SER A 6 6.72 -3.13 -14.16
N ASN A 7 7.24 -4.34 -13.94
CA ASN A 7 6.50 -5.41 -13.27
C ASN A 7 6.67 -5.26 -11.76
N VAL A 8 5.59 -5.00 -11.07
CA VAL A 8 5.57 -4.72 -9.63
C VAL A 8 4.82 -5.84 -8.92
N LEU A 9 5.49 -6.47 -7.96
CA LEU A 9 4.83 -7.38 -7.03
C LEU A 9 4.20 -6.52 -5.91
N VAL A 10 2.88 -6.63 -5.75
CA VAL A 10 2.16 -5.99 -4.65
C VAL A 10 1.66 -7.06 -3.69
N VAL A 11 1.90 -6.86 -2.40
CA VAL A 11 1.51 -7.78 -1.34
C VAL A 11 0.79 -7.03 -0.22
N ALA A 12 -0.31 -7.60 0.27
CA ALA A 12 -1.08 -7.10 1.41
C ALA A 12 -1.82 -8.23 2.09
N ASP A 13 -2.02 -8.14 3.42
CA ASP A 13 -2.80 -9.12 4.20
C ASP A 13 -2.40 -10.56 3.86
N TYR A 14 -1.09 -10.77 3.73
CA TYR A 14 -0.58 -12.08 3.28
C TYR A 14 -0.69 -13.11 4.43
N PRO A 15 -1.26 -14.30 4.17
CA PRO A 15 -1.42 -15.32 5.20
C PRO A 15 -0.09 -15.68 5.87
N LYS A 16 -0.13 -15.97 7.17
CA LYS A 16 1.05 -16.43 7.91
C LYS A 16 1.57 -17.76 7.35
N GLY A 17 2.87 -17.93 7.37
CA GLY A 17 3.53 -19.14 6.91
C GLY A 17 4.68 -18.85 5.97
N ARG A 18 4.59 -19.30 4.74
CA ARG A 18 5.63 -19.15 3.72
C ARG A 18 5.09 -18.40 2.49
N PHE A 19 5.98 -17.76 1.75
CA PHE A 19 5.63 -17.14 0.48
C PHE A 19 5.58 -18.21 -0.63
N GLU A 20 4.38 -18.71 -0.94
CA GLU A 20 4.18 -19.85 -1.85
C GLU A 20 3.73 -19.46 -3.27
N GLU A 21 3.69 -18.17 -3.60
CA GLU A 21 3.21 -17.69 -4.90
C GLU A 21 4.14 -18.09 -6.07
N ASP A 22 3.56 -18.64 -7.14
CA ASP A 22 4.28 -18.93 -8.39
C ASP A 22 4.40 -17.65 -9.25
N ILE A 23 5.31 -16.76 -8.87
CA ILE A 23 5.56 -15.51 -9.58
C ILE A 23 6.54 -15.77 -10.74
N ARG A 24 6.04 -15.81 -11.97
CA ARG A 24 6.82 -16.05 -13.19
C ARG A 24 7.43 -14.79 -13.82
N PRO A 25 6.73 -13.64 -13.87
CA PRO A 25 7.31 -12.43 -14.44
C PRO A 25 8.55 -11.97 -13.67
N LYS A 26 9.51 -11.38 -14.39
CA LYS A 26 10.65 -10.72 -13.75
C LYS A 26 10.15 -9.47 -13.02
N ILE A 27 10.31 -9.45 -11.69
CA ILE A 27 9.89 -8.33 -10.85
C ILE A 27 10.95 -7.23 -10.88
N ASP A 28 10.50 -5.98 -10.95
CA ASP A 28 11.36 -4.80 -10.90
C ASP A 28 11.47 -4.22 -9.50
N PHE A 29 10.39 -4.20 -8.74
CA PHE A 29 10.33 -3.83 -7.31
C PHE A 29 9.07 -4.41 -6.65
N VAL A 30 8.99 -4.28 -5.33
CA VAL A 30 7.92 -4.81 -4.49
C VAL A 30 7.26 -3.67 -3.72
N LEU A 31 5.93 -3.71 -3.61
CA LEU A 31 5.12 -2.85 -2.75
C LEU A 31 4.45 -3.72 -1.69
N SER A 32 4.56 -3.34 -0.42
CA SER A 32 3.85 -3.99 0.69
C SER A 32 2.86 -3.01 1.31
N CYS A 33 1.58 -3.33 1.21
CA CYS A 33 0.49 -2.48 1.66
C CYS A 33 0.00 -2.81 3.08
N GLY A 34 0.85 -3.42 3.91
CA GLY A 34 0.56 -3.71 5.32
C GLY A 34 0.03 -5.11 5.58
N ASP A 35 0.09 -5.49 6.85
CA ASP A 35 -0.31 -6.80 7.37
C ASP A 35 0.40 -7.96 6.66
N VAL A 36 1.72 -7.80 6.52
CA VAL A 36 2.62 -8.80 5.94
C VAL A 36 3.71 -9.14 6.96
N ASP A 37 3.68 -10.37 7.47
CA ASP A 37 4.63 -10.81 8.49
C ASP A 37 6.10 -10.66 8.02
N PRO A 38 7.03 -10.24 8.92
CA PRO A 38 8.44 -10.06 8.57
C PRO A 38 9.10 -11.26 7.88
N PRO A 39 8.83 -12.54 8.25
CA PRO A 39 9.36 -13.69 7.52
C PRO A 39 8.94 -13.76 6.05
N ILE A 40 7.71 -13.32 5.72
CA ILE A 40 7.23 -13.26 4.33
C ILE A 40 8.00 -12.20 3.55
N LEU A 41 8.22 -11.02 4.13
CA LEU A 41 9.04 -9.97 3.51
C LEU A 41 10.49 -10.43 3.30
N GLU A 42 11.03 -11.22 4.23
CA GLU A 42 12.37 -11.81 4.10
C GLU A 42 12.44 -12.82 2.95
N GLU A 43 11.46 -13.73 2.84
CA GLU A 43 11.40 -14.68 1.72
C GLU A 43 11.25 -13.97 0.37
N ILE A 44 10.42 -12.92 0.29
CA ILE A 44 10.28 -12.06 -0.90
C ILE A 44 11.62 -11.40 -1.23
N HIS A 45 12.29 -10.82 -0.23
CA HIS A 45 13.59 -10.18 -0.42
C HIS A 45 14.65 -11.15 -0.95
N LEU A 46 14.78 -12.32 -0.32
CA LEU A 46 15.75 -13.35 -0.72
C LEU A 46 15.46 -13.89 -2.12
N ARG A 47 14.19 -14.09 -2.46
CA ARG A 47 13.77 -14.66 -3.74
C ARG A 47 13.95 -13.70 -4.91
N PHE A 48 13.53 -12.44 -4.76
CA PHE A 48 13.51 -11.51 -5.88
C PHE A 48 14.72 -10.57 -5.91
N GLN A 49 15.37 -10.34 -4.77
CA GLN A 49 16.51 -9.41 -4.64
C GLN A 49 16.21 -8.03 -5.24
N LYS A 50 15.01 -7.51 -4.95
CA LYS A 50 14.52 -6.22 -5.43
C LYS A 50 14.19 -5.29 -4.26
N PRO A 51 14.22 -3.96 -4.47
CA PRO A 51 13.77 -3.02 -3.46
C PRO A 51 12.32 -3.32 -3.05
N ILE A 52 12.05 -3.20 -1.74
CA ILE A 52 10.72 -3.32 -1.14
C ILE A 52 10.38 -1.96 -0.54
N PHE A 53 9.27 -1.38 -0.98
CA PHE A 53 8.67 -0.16 -0.41
C PHE A 53 7.43 -0.57 0.35
N ALA A 54 7.30 -0.16 1.62
CA ALA A 54 6.26 -0.70 2.48
C ALA A 54 5.61 0.36 3.36
N VAL A 55 4.38 0.09 3.73
CA VAL A 55 3.69 0.71 4.87
C VAL A 55 3.21 -0.38 5.82
N LYS A 56 2.96 -0.02 7.08
CA LYS A 56 2.39 -0.93 8.08
C LYS A 56 0.87 -0.99 7.97
N GLY A 57 0.30 -2.16 8.23
CA GLY A 57 -1.11 -2.35 8.51
C GLY A 57 -1.41 -2.31 10.03
N ASN A 58 -2.67 -2.47 10.40
CA ASN A 58 -3.08 -2.39 11.80
C ASN A 58 -2.73 -3.63 12.63
N HIS A 59 -2.41 -4.76 12.01
CA HIS A 59 -1.95 -5.98 12.68
C HIS A 59 -0.42 -6.16 12.63
N ASP A 60 0.30 -5.23 12.02
CA ASP A 60 1.74 -5.32 11.92
C ASP A 60 2.43 -5.07 13.28
N SER A 61 3.62 -5.68 13.42
CA SER A 61 4.49 -5.46 14.57
C SER A 61 4.94 -3.99 14.68
N THR A 62 5.05 -3.48 15.92
CA THR A 62 5.62 -2.15 16.22
C THR A 62 7.12 -2.04 15.95
N LYS A 63 7.81 -3.15 15.72
CA LYS A 63 9.24 -3.16 15.39
C LYS A 63 9.46 -2.43 14.06
N PRO A 64 10.57 -1.70 13.91
CA PRO A 64 10.95 -1.13 12.61
C PRO A 64 10.97 -2.20 11.52
N PHE A 65 10.81 -1.78 10.27
CA PHE A 65 11.11 -2.66 9.15
C PHE A 65 12.60 -3.01 9.14
N PRO A 66 12.96 -4.20 8.61
CA PRO A 66 14.36 -4.55 8.34
C PRO A 66 15.02 -3.59 7.34
N ASP A 67 16.35 -3.49 7.36
CA ASP A 67 17.12 -2.55 6.52
C ASP A 67 16.91 -2.73 5.01
N TYR A 68 16.45 -3.90 4.56
CA TYR A 68 16.15 -4.17 3.16
C TYR A 68 14.74 -3.68 2.73
N VAL A 69 13.95 -3.13 3.65
CA VAL A 69 12.62 -2.56 3.40
C VAL A 69 12.65 -1.06 3.60
N THR A 70 12.20 -0.31 2.64
CA THR A 70 12.04 1.14 2.74
C THR A 70 10.64 1.48 3.21
N ASP A 71 10.53 2.03 4.43
CA ASP A 71 9.27 2.57 4.95
C ASP A 71 8.91 3.88 4.23
N VAL A 72 7.75 3.92 3.60
CA VAL A 72 7.22 5.09 2.89
C VAL A 72 6.02 5.73 3.59
N HIS A 73 5.77 5.39 4.87
CA HIS A 73 4.72 6.03 5.67
C HIS A 73 4.96 7.54 5.81
N LEU A 74 4.09 8.37 5.22
CA LEU A 74 4.21 9.84 5.17
C LEU A 74 5.58 10.32 4.64
N ARG A 75 6.18 9.52 3.77
CA ARG A 75 7.42 9.81 3.06
C ARG A 75 7.25 9.41 1.61
N PHE A 76 8.11 9.93 0.76
CA PHE A 76 8.20 9.48 -0.63
C PHE A 76 9.65 9.24 -1.02
N VAL A 77 9.84 8.35 -1.96
CA VAL A 77 11.13 8.04 -2.57
C VAL A 77 10.99 8.07 -4.08
N GLN A 78 12.07 8.41 -4.75
CA GLN A 78 12.17 8.22 -6.19
C GLN A 78 12.90 6.91 -6.47
N TYR A 79 12.26 6.00 -7.16
CA TYR A 79 12.87 4.80 -7.68
C TYR A 79 12.63 4.69 -9.17
N ARG A 80 13.71 4.70 -9.95
CA ARG A 80 13.66 4.84 -11.42
C ARG A 80 12.85 6.08 -11.81
N ASN A 81 11.76 5.90 -12.57
CA ASN A 81 10.85 6.96 -13.02
C ASN A 81 9.58 7.09 -12.14
N TRP A 82 9.52 6.41 -11.00
CA TRP A 82 8.39 6.42 -10.09
C TRP A 82 8.68 7.19 -8.81
N PHE A 83 7.79 8.11 -8.46
CA PHE A 83 7.68 8.63 -7.10
C PHE A 83 6.71 7.73 -6.34
N ILE A 84 7.19 7.10 -5.27
CA ILE A 84 6.44 6.13 -4.46
C ILE A 84 6.31 6.69 -3.05
N GLY A 85 5.11 6.73 -2.51
CA GLY A 85 4.87 7.16 -1.14
C GLY A 85 3.58 6.57 -0.59
N GLY A 86 3.25 6.84 0.68
CA GLY A 86 2.07 6.20 1.23
C GLY A 86 1.69 6.59 2.66
N LEU A 87 0.63 5.93 3.15
CA LEU A 87 0.11 6.05 4.51
C LEU A 87 -0.21 4.67 5.08
N GLY A 88 0.53 4.25 6.11
CA GLY A 88 0.23 3.00 6.83
C GLY A 88 -0.85 3.18 7.89
N GLY A 89 -1.42 2.06 8.32
CA GLY A 89 -2.48 2.00 9.31
C GLY A 89 -3.87 2.24 8.75
N VAL A 90 -4.84 2.34 9.65
CA VAL A 90 -6.27 2.49 9.35
C VAL A 90 -6.91 3.59 10.20
N PRO A 91 -8.07 4.14 9.79
CA PRO A 91 -8.85 5.00 10.67
C PRO A 91 -9.21 4.27 11.98
N SER A 92 -9.09 4.97 13.11
CA SER A 92 -9.41 4.39 14.41
C SER A 92 -10.91 4.17 14.57
N HIS A 93 -11.26 2.92 14.83
CA HIS A 93 -12.65 2.54 15.12
C HIS A 93 -12.92 2.41 16.62
N LYS A 94 -11.86 2.20 17.43
CA LYS A 94 -11.96 1.97 18.90
C LYS A 94 -10.98 2.80 19.73
N GLY A 95 -10.18 3.64 19.11
CA GLY A 95 -9.42 4.69 19.79
C GLY A 95 -8.08 4.29 20.41
N SER A 96 -7.48 3.11 20.10
CA SER A 96 -6.24 2.70 20.77
C SER A 96 -5.33 1.72 20.05
N GLY A 97 -5.50 1.47 18.77
CA GLY A 97 -4.60 0.60 17.99
C GLY A 97 -3.28 1.30 17.66
N VAL A 98 -2.19 0.53 17.56
CA VAL A 98 -0.85 1.08 17.33
C VAL A 98 -0.72 1.74 15.96
N TYR A 99 -1.35 1.19 14.95
CA TYR A 99 -1.40 1.74 13.59
C TYR A 99 -2.83 2.19 13.25
N GLU A 100 -3.49 2.80 14.23
CA GLU A 100 -4.78 3.45 14.06
C GLU A 100 -4.60 4.96 14.21
N TRP A 101 -5.31 5.73 13.42
CA TRP A 101 -5.22 7.20 13.43
C TRP A 101 -6.60 7.84 13.24
N ASP A 102 -6.74 9.03 13.78
CA ASP A 102 -7.88 9.89 13.53
C ASP A 102 -7.85 10.41 12.09
N ASP A 103 -8.95 10.24 11.37
CA ASP A 103 -9.03 10.56 9.94
C ASP A 103 -8.83 12.06 9.66
N LEU A 104 -9.20 12.95 10.59
CA LEU A 104 -8.93 14.40 10.48
C LEU A 104 -7.43 14.69 10.57
N SER A 105 -6.73 14.05 11.51
CA SER A 105 -5.27 14.15 11.62
C SER A 105 -4.56 13.62 10.39
N ALA A 106 -5.05 12.52 9.81
CA ALA A 106 -4.54 11.99 8.55
C ALA A 106 -4.78 12.96 7.40
N ALA A 107 -5.97 13.59 7.33
CA ALA A 107 -6.31 14.59 6.31
C ALA A 107 -5.38 15.80 6.37
N GLU A 108 -5.04 16.28 7.58
CA GLU A 108 -4.08 17.39 7.75
C GLU A 108 -2.69 17.01 7.23
N LYS A 109 -2.21 15.83 7.52
CA LYS A 109 -0.90 15.33 7.05
C LYS A 109 -0.90 15.14 5.53
N LEU A 110 -1.93 14.52 4.99
CA LEU A 110 -2.04 14.27 3.55
C LEU A 110 -2.27 15.55 2.73
N SER A 111 -2.88 16.60 3.32
CA SER A 111 -3.00 17.91 2.65
C SER A 111 -1.64 18.56 2.34
N LYS A 112 -0.59 18.19 3.08
CA LYS A 112 0.80 18.66 2.92
C LYS A 112 1.68 17.64 2.19
N PHE A 113 1.15 16.45 1.90
CA PHE A 113 1.88 15.39 1.24
C PHE A 113 1.92 15.65 -0.26
N PRO A 114 3.10 15.55 -0.90
CA PRO A 114 3.25 15.89 -2.31
C PRO A 114 2.55 14.86 -3.22
N TYR A 115 2.44 15.21 -4.50
CA TYR A 115 2.10 14.24 -5.53
C TYR A 115 3.12 13.10 -5.58
N VAL A 116 2.61 11.88 -5.76
CA VAL A 116 3.41 10.70 -6.08
C VAL A 116 2.74 9.95 -7.25
N ASP A 117 3.52 9.19 -8.03
CA ASP A 117 2.96 8.37 -9.11
C ASP A 117 2.25 7.13 -8.54
N ILE A 118 2.80 6.56 -7.48
CA ILE A 118 2.27 5.37 -6.80
C ILE A 118 2.07 5.71 -5.32
N PHE A 119 0.83 5.62 -4.88
CA PHE A 119 0.48 5.78 -3.47
C PHE A 119 0.07 4.42 -2.90
N ILE A 120 0.77 3.96 -1.85
CA ILE A 120 0.40 2.73 -1.14
C ILE A 120 -0.17 3.07 0.23
N CYS A 121 -1.24 2.38 0.60
CA CYS A 121 -1.83 2.52 1.93
C CYS A 121 -2.31 1.15 2.43
N HIS A 122 -2.64 1.06 3.72
CA HIS A 122 -3.30 -0.14 4.21
C HIS A 122 -4.82 0.02 4.19
N ALA A 123 -5.32 1.16 4.68
CA ALA A 123 -6.75 1.45 4.68
C ALA A 123 -7.35 1.60 3.28
N PRO A 124 -8.58 1.12 3.05
CA PRO A 124 -9.31 1.31 1.81
C PRO A 124 -9.81 2.76 1.66
N LEU A 125 -10.32 3.07 0.48
CA LEU A 125 -10.90 4.37 0.16
C LEU A 125 -12.40 4.38 0.47
N LEU A 126 -12.84 5.36 1.24
CA LEU A 126 -14.25 5.53 1.62
C LEU A 126 -15.17 5.55 0.38
N ARG A 127 -16.17 4.69 0.37
CA ARG A 127 -17.21 4.55 -0.69
C ARG A 127 -16.66 4.20 -2.08
N ILE A 128 -15.47 3.59 -2.15
CA ILE A 128 -14.88 3.13 -3.40
C ILE A 128 -14.48 1.66 -3.31
N THR A 129 -13.63 1.34 -2.33
CA THR A 129 -13.09 0.00 -2.15
C THR A 129 -13.18 -0.44 -0.69
N ASP A 130 -14.00 0.22 0.10
CA ASP A 130 -14.25 -0.10 1.50
C ASP A 130 -15.28 -1.22 1.67
N GLY A 131 -15.27 -1.87 2.84
CA GLY A 131 -16.23 -2.88 3.21
C GLY A 131 -17.53 -2.28 3.79
N GLU A 132 -18.56 -3.12 3.89
CA GLU A 132 -19.85 -2.69 4.43
C GLU A 132 -19.85 -2.58 5.96
N ASP A 133 -18.95 -3.28 6.65
CA ASP A 133 -18.85 -3.25 8.09
C ASP A 133 -17.95 -2.11 8.61
N PHE A 134 -18.17 -1.75 9.87
CA PHE A 134 -17.49 -0.63 10.51
C PHE A 134 -15.96 -0.80 10.58
N ALA A 135 -15.46 -2.03 10.68
CA ALA A 135 -14.03 -2.29 10.80
C ALA A 135 -13.28 -2.08 9.48
N HIS A 136 -13.97 -2.28 8.35
CA HIS A 136 -13.43 -2.12 7.00
C HIS A 136 -13.90 -0.83 6.31
N GLN A 137 -14.45 0.11 7.10
CA GLN A 137 -14.82 1.41 6.58
C GLN A 137 -13.56 2.16 6.09
N GLY A 138 -13.65 2.71 4.88
CA GLY A 138 -12.55 3.41 4.24
C GLY A 138 -12.24 4.79 4.82
N SER A 139 -11.06 5.31 4.49
CA SER A 139 -10.60 6.62 4.88
C SER A 139 -11.10 7.72 3.94
N GLU A 140 -11.74 8.74 4.49
CA GLU A 140 -12.07 9.96 3.77
C GLU A 140 -10.81 10.80 3.49
N ALA A 141 -9.84 10.78 4.40
CA ALA A 141 -8.59 11.50 4.23
C ALA A 141 -7.79 11.00 3.01
N ILE A 142 -7.67 9.66 2.87
CA ILE A 142 -7.03 9.06 1.70
C ILE A 142 -7.84 9.38 0.44
N ARG A 143 -9.16 9.26 0.50
CA ARG A 143 -10.02 9.60 -0.63
C ARG A 143 -9.82 11.03 -1.10
N ARG A 144 -9.80 12.01 -0.19
CA ARG A 144 -9.57 13.43 -0.51
C ARG A 144 -8.19 13.68 -1.11
N TYR A 145 -7.15 13.00 -0.60
CA TYR A 145 -5.81 13.10 -1.18
C TYR A 145 -5.81 12.60 -2.63
N ILE A 146 -6.43 11.46 -2.90
CA ILE A 146 -6.49 10.88 -4.24
C ILE A 146 -7.32 11.76 -5.20
N ASP A 147 -8.45 12.29 -4.74
CA ASP A 147 -9.27 13.21 -5.54
C ASP A 147 -8.48 14.47 -5.92
N ALA A 148 -7.63 14.98 -5.02
CA ALA A 148 -6.85 16.21 -5.24
C ALA A 148 -5.58 15.97 -6.06
N GLN A 149 -4.82 14.91 -5.78
CA GLN A 149 -3.49 14.70 -6.34
C GLN A 149 -3.49 13.78 -7.57
N GLN A 150 -4.49 12.90 -7.70
CA GLN A 150 -4.62 11.98 -8.83
C GLN A 150 -3.33 11.18 -9.10
N PRO A 151 -2.76 10.43 -8.12
CA PRO A 151 -1.67 9.51 -8.39
C PRO A 151 -2.07 8.54 -9.51
N LYS A 152 -1.13 8.02 -10.29
CA LYS A 152 -1.46 7.06 -11.37
C LYS A 152 -2.02 5.77 -10.81
N TYR A 153 -1.42 5.28 -9.73
CA TYR A 153 -1.77 4.01 -9.11
C TYR A 153 -1.90 4.15 -7.60
N VAL A 154 -2.91 3.49 -7.05
CA VAL A 154 -3.11 3.33 -5.61
C VAL A 154 -3.29 1.86 -5.32
N TYR A 155 -2.51 1.33 -4.35
CA TYR A 155 -2.65 -0.03 -3.87
C TYR A 155 -2.94 -0.01 -2.37
N HIS A 156 -3.88 -0.85 -1.93
CA HIS A 156 -4.21 -1.00 -0.51
C HIS A 156 -4.59 -2.43 -0.16
N GLY A 157 -4.69 -2.73 1.15
CA GLY A 157 -5.15 -3.99 1.71
C GLY A 157 -6.42 -3.85 2.54
N HIS A 158 -6.40 -4.50 3.69
CA HIS A 158 -7.36 -4.43 4.79
C HIS A 158 -8.73 -5.10 4.58
N VAL A 159 -9.35 -4.96 3.42
CA VAL A 159 -10.70 -5.51 3.15
C VAL A 159 -10.71 -7.01 2.82
N HIS A 160 -9.53 -7.62 2.69
CA HIS A 160 -9.35 -9.05 2.36
C HIS A 160 -10.07 -9.49 1.08
N GLU A 161 -10.28 -8.56 0.15
CA GLU A 161 -10.91 -8.82 -1.14
C GLU A 161 -10.10 -8.15 -2.25
N LYS A 162 -10.03 -8.81 -3.42
CA LYS A 162 -9.41 -8.26 -4.62
C LYS A 162 -10.46 -7.49 -5.41
N MET A 163 -10.28 -6.20 -5.52
CA MET A 163 -11.16 -5.34 -6.32
C MET A 163 -10.38 -4.20 -6.96
N GLY A 164 -10.97 -3.61 -7.99
CA GLY A 164 -10.37 -2.46 -8.67
C GLY A 164 -11.42 -1.41 -9.02
N ALA A 165 -11.00 -0.15 -8.98
CA ALA A 165 -11.84 0.98 -9.33
C ALA A 165 -11.01 2.08 -10.01
N MET A 166 -11.69 2.96 -10.76
CA MET A 166 -11.11 4.21 -11.25
C MET A 166 -11.65 5.39 -10.47
N VAL A 167 -10.77 6.23 -9.98
CA VAL A 167 -11.11 7.49 -9.31
C VAL A 167 -10.48 8.63 -10.10
N GLY A 168 -11.25 9.25 -10.97
CA GLY A 168 -10.71 10.16 -11.98
C GLY A 168 -9.74 9.43 -12.92
N SER A 169 -8.47 9.84 -12.94
CA SER A 169 -7.40 9.18 -13.70
C SER A 169 -6.62 8.13 -12.88
N THR A 170 -6.93 7.96 -11.62
CA THR A 170 -6.23 7.06 -10.70
C THR A 170 -6.80 5.64 -10.77
N ALA A 171 -5.95 4.66 -11.02
CA ALA A 171 -6.29 3.24 -10.86
C ALA A 171 -6.10 2.85 -9.38
N VAL A 172 -7.19 2.44 -8.72
CA VAL A 172 -7.20 1.97 -7.32
C VAL A 172 -7.38 0.47 -7.29
N VAL A 173 -6.53 -0.23 -6.56
CA VAL A 173 -6.57 -1.70 -6.46
C VAL A 173 -6.46 -2.13 -5.01
N SER A 174 -7.44 -2.90 -4.56
CA SER A 174 -7.39 -3.68 -3.33
C SER A 174 -6.68 -5.00 -3.58
N VAL A 175 -5.68 -5.30 -2.77
CA VAL A 175 -4.86 -6.52 -2.86
C VAL A 175 -5.09 -7.36 -1.61
N TYR A 176 -5.29 -8.65 -1.82
CA TYR A 176 -5.31 -9.67 -0.75
C TYR A 176 -4.38 -10.81 -1.17
N GLY A 177 -3.36 -11.09 -0.35
CA GLY A 177 -2.28 -11.99 -0.75
C GLY A 177 -1.22 -11.28 -1.60
N ALA A 178 -0.93 -11.79 -2.78
CA ALA A 178 0.05 -11.20 -3.69
C ALA A 178 -0.43 -11.22 -5.14
N ASP A 179 -0.08 -10.17 -5.89
CA ASP A 179 -0.35 -10.05 -7.33
C ASP A 179 0.77 -9.28 -8.04
N VAL A 180 0.91 -9.52 -9.34
CA VAL A 180 1.87 -8.81 -10.19
C VAL A 180 1.14 -7.87 -11.14
N PHE A 181 1.53 -6.60 -11.13
CA PHE A 181 0.98 -5.56 -11.99
C PHE A 181 2.05 -5.05 -12.96
N ASN A 182 1.64 -4.78 -14.19
CA ASN A 182 2.49 -4.11 -15.18
C ASN A 182 2.12 -2.62 -15.23
N LEU A 183 3.03 -1.77 -14.79
CA LEU A 183 2.84 -0.32 -14.74
C LEU A 183 3.45 0.34 -15.98
N THR A 184 2.75 1.34 -16.51
CA THR A 184 3.15 2.07 -17.74
C THR A 184 3.15 3.59 -17.54
#